data_2b8fec413f606a24aac2f01b1dc91a9e
#
_entry.id   2b8fec413f606a24aac2f01b1dc91a9e
#
_cell.length_a   1.000
_cell.length_b   1.000
_cell.length_c   1.000
_cell.angle_alpha   90.00
_cell.angle_beta   90.00
_cell.angle_gamma   90.00
#
_symmetry.space_group_name_H-M   'P 1'
#
loop_
_entity.id
_entity.type
_entity.pdbx_description
1 polymer ?
#
loop_
_entity_poly.entity_id
_entity_poly.type
_entity_poly.pdbx_seq_one_letter_code
_entity_poly.pdbx_strand_id
1 'polypeptide(L)'
;SVFTASCSSIGLESPRSTAQVAGLKVDALYNLPQPEQSPVVAIYGGAFADLTGQRKSNSEFALFSSAITAAPQAYLIRALKHAGQGKFFKVVERVGIDNITKERQIIRSTRKDFKESQKLGPLLFAGLIMQGGVVDYETNLKTGGVGARTLGIGASRQFREDTVTVSLRTVSVLTGEILIEVLVTKRILSVGTSGDFFRFVEAGTQLVEMEAGLTENESSAIALREAIETAVYKTVMEGKERGFWVFQ
;
A
#
# COMPACT_ATOMS: atom_id res chain seq x y z
N SER A 1 -6.88 -65.19 -6.96
CA SER A 1 -7.30 -63.87 -6.45
C SER A 1 -6.21 -62.86 -6.73
N VAL A 2 -6.41 -62.03 -7.75
CA VAL A 2 -5.51 -60.95 -8.13
C VAL A 2 -6.06 -59.68 -7.49
N PHE A 3 -5.31 -59.12 -6.51
CA PHE A 3 -5.59 -57.77 -5.97
C PHE A 3 -4.98 -56.72 -6.90
N THR A 4 -5.81 -56.01 -7.63
CA THR A 4 -5.42 -54.80 -8.35
C THR A 4 -5.43 -53.63 -7.37
N ALA A 5 -4.24 -53.16 -7.00
CA ALA A 5 -4.09 -51.89 -6.26
C ALA A 5 -4.38 -50.73 -7.21
N SER A 6 -5.52 -50.06 -6.97
CA SER A 6 -5.86 -48.81 -7.65
C SER A 6 -5.07 -47.68 -7.00
N CYS A 7 -4.04 -47.16 -7.69
CA CYS A 7 -3.42 -45.91 -7.34
C CYS A 7 -4.40 -44.75 -7.67
N SER A 8 -5.13 -44.32 -6.66
CA SER A 8 -5.83 -43.03 -6.76
C SER A 8 -4.78 -41.91 -6.75
N SER A 9 -4.54 -41.30 -7.89
CA SER A 9 -3.83 -40.03 -8.00
C SER A 9 -4.59 -38.99 -7.20
N ILE A 10 -4.04 -38.54 -6.08
CA ILE A 10 -4.52 -37.35 -5.38
C ILE A 10 -4.23 -36.18 -6.30
N GLY A 11 -5.23 -35.79 -7.08
CA GLY A 11 -5.18 -34.57 -7.89
C GLY A 11 -5.12 -33.37 -6.95
N LEU A 12 -3.92 -32.86 -6.70
CA LEU A 12 -3.72 -31.53 -6.15
C LEU A 12 -4.09 -30.51 -7.24
N GLU A 13 -5.38 -30.38 -7.55
CA GLU A 13 -5.84 -29.20 -8.24
C GLU A 13 -5.76 -28.05 -7.23
N SER A 14 -4.72 -27.23 -7.39
CA SER A 14 -4.66 -25.93 -6.75
C SER A 14 -5.92 -25.15 -7.17
N PRO A 15 -6.80 -24.76 -6.23
CA PRO A 15 -7.98 -24.00 -6.61
C PRO A 15 -7.55 -22.72 -7.30
N ARG A 16 -7.78 -22.62 -8.60
CA ARG A 16 -7.53 -21.40 -9.37
C ARG A 16 -8.52 -20.35 -8.88
N SER A 17 -8.05 -19.43 -8.03
CA SER A 17 -8.88 -18.29 -7.65
C SER A 17 -9.04 -17.34 -8.83
N THR A 18 -10.26 -16.90 -9.10
CA THR A 18 -10.54 -15.84 -10.05
C THR A 18 -9.91 -14.53 -9.57
N ALA A 19 -9.38 -13.72 -10.50
CA ALA A 19 -8.87 -12.39 -10.17
C ALA A 19 -9.98 -11.54 -9.54
N GLN A 20 -9.65 -10.88 -8.44
CA GLN A 20 -10.58 -10.03 -7.70
C GLN A 20 -10.03 -8.61 -7.62
N VAL A 21 -10.94 -7.62 -7.63
CA VAL A 21 -10.58 -6.24 -7.36
C VAL A 21 -10.25 -6.12 -5.86
N ALA A 22 -8.99 -5.79 -5.57
CA ALA A 22 -8.56 -5.60 -4.19
C ALA A 22 -9.24 -4.36 -3.58
N GLY A 23 -10.01 -4.51 -2.50
CA GLY A 23 -10.53 -3.41 -1.67
C GLY A 23 -9.42 -2.69 -0.89
N LEU A 24 -9.72 -1.61 -0.17
CA LEU A 24 -8.80 -1.07 0.84
C LEU A 24 -8.67 -2.08 1.99
N LYS A 25 -7.51 -2.08 2.66
CA LYS A 25 -7.27 -2.86 3.89
C LYS A 25 -7.72 -2.10 5.13
N VAL A 26 -7.70 -0.76 5.07
CA VAL A 26 -8.11 0.12 6.18
C VAL A 26 -9.54 0.58 5.96
N ASP A 27 -10.49 -0.12 6.55
CA ASP A 27 -11.93 0.18 6.43
C ASP A 27 -12.27 1.60 6.89
N ALA A 28 -11.58 2.10 7.91
CA ALA A 28 -11.75 3.46 8.41
C ALA A 28 -11.44 4.52 7.33
N LEU A 29 -10.47 4.27 6.44
CA LEU A 29 -10.17 5.17 5.33
C LEU A 29 -11.30 5.18 4.28
N TYR A 30 -11.87 3.99 3.99
CA TYR A 30 -12.98 3.88 3.05
C TYR A 30 -14.25 4.56 3.58
N ASN A 31 -14.51 4.45 4.89
CA ASN A 31 -15.71 4.94 5.55
C ASN A 31 -15.57 6.38 6.10
N LEU A 32 -14.54 7.12 5.71
CA LEU A 32 -14.42 8.53 6.08
C LEU A 32 -15.65 9.34 5.64
N PRO A 33 -16.14 10.27 6.48
CA PRO A 33 -17.13 11.24 6.09
C PRO A 33 -16.64 12.11 4.93
N GLN A 34 -17.56 12.63 4.13
CA GLN A 34 -17.21 13.53 3.04
C GLN A 34 -16.76 14.89 3.61
N PRO A 35 -15.75 15.55 3.02
CA PRO A 35 -15.43 16.90 3.38
C PRO A 35 -16.43 17.87 2.73
N GLU A 36 -16.64 19.03 3.34
CA GLU A 36 -17.43 20.12 2.73
C GLU A 36 -16.86 20.53 1.35
N GLN A 37 -15.54 20.56 1.25
CA GLN A 37 -14.83 20.80 0.00
C GLN A 37 -13.76 19.72 -0.18
N SER A 38 -13.88 18.93 -1.25
CA SER A 38 -12.89 17.90 -1.57
C SER A 38 -11.54 18.54 -1.94
N PRO A 39 -10.46 18.31 -1.15
CA PRO A 39 -9.14 18.83 -1.49
C PRO A 39 -8.65 18.25 -2.82
N VAL A 40 -8.05 19.11 -3.65
CA VAL A 40 -7.41 18.67 -4.90
C VAL A 40 -5.95 18.39 -4.62
N VAL A 41 -5.55 17.13 -4.83
CA VAL A 41 -4.21 16.63 -4.49
C VAL A 41 -3.48 16.11 -5.73
N ALA A 42 -2.17 16.34 -5.77
CA ALA A 42 -1.27 15.84 -6.79
C ALA A 42 -0.19 14.93 -6.19
N ILE A 43 0.20 13.92 -6.95
CA ILE A 43 1.37 13.07 -6.69
C ILE A 43 2.21 13.07 -7.95
N TYR A 44 3.46 13.51 -7.83
CA TYR A 44 4.41 13.51 -8.95
C TYR A 44 5.15 12.19 -9.06
N GLY A 45 5.64 11.87 -10.26
CA GLY A 45 6.49 10.70 -10.48
C GLY A 45 7.75 10.78 -9.62
N GLY A 46 8.04 9.71 -8.87
CA GLY A 46 9.16 9.68 -7.93
C GLY A 46 8.93 10.40 -6.60
N ALA A 47 7.81 11.11 -6.43
CA ALA A 47 7.50 11.80 -5.17
C ALA A 47 7.19 10.86 -4.00
N PHE A 48 6.86 9.60 -4.31
CA PHE A 48 6.68 8.55 -3.32
C PHE A 48 7.48 7.32 -3.75
N ALA A 49 8.61 7.09 -3.10
CA ALA A 49 9.61 6.10 -3.49
C ALA A 49 10.13 5.30 -2.29
N ASP A 50 10.93 4.28 -2.58
CA ASP A 50 11.74 3.62 -1.56
C ASP A 50 12.99 4.46 -1.27
N LEU A 51 13.06 5.00 -0.05
CA LEU A 51 14.15 5.85 0.44
C LEU A 51 15.12 5.07 1.34
N THR A 52 14.90 3.78 1.57
CA THR A 52 15.71 2.98 2.50
C THR A 52 17.14 2.75 2.01
N GLY A 53 17.40 2.93 0.71
CA GLY A 53 18.72 2.68 0.11
C GLY A 53 19.16 1.20 0.19
N GLN A 54 18.33 0.30 0.69
CA GLN A 54 18.66 -1.10 0.89
C GLN A 54 18.63 -1.89 -0.43
N ARG A 55 19.57 -1.60 -1.33
CA ARG A 55 19.95 -2.53 -2.41
C ARG A 55 20.89 -3.61 -1.85
N LYS A 56 20.43 -4.43 -0.92
CA LYS A 56 21.22 -5.57 -0.48
C LYS A 56 21.20 -6.62 -1.58
N SER A 57 22.36 -6.88 -2.13
CA SER A 57 22.69 -7.89 -3.15
C SER A 57 22.63 -9.34 -2.64
N ASN A 58 21.75 -9.67 -1.71
CA ASN A 58 21.58 -11.03 -1.27
C ASN A 58 20.39 -11.65 -2.00
N SER A 59 20.62 -12.67 -2.80
CA SER A 59 19.75 -13.17 -3.86
C SER A 59 18.33 -13.58 -3.45
N GLU A 60 18.10 -13.93 -2.18
CA GLU A 60 16.78 -14.28 -1.68
C GLU A 60 15.98 -13.04 -1.21
N PHE A 61 16.66 -11.99 -0.74
CA PHE A 61 16.04 -10.76 -0.26
C PHE A 61 15.87 -9.70 -1.35
N ALA A 62 16.69 -9.71 -2.38
CA ALA A 62 16.60 -8.79 -3.51
C ALA A 62 15.29 -8.98 -4.30
N LEU A 63 14.74 -10.19 -4.34
CA LEU A 63 13.44 -10.48 -4.97
C LEU A 63 12.28 -9.84 -4.20
N PHE A 64 12.33 -9.81 -2.87
CA PHE A 64 11.30 -9.15 -2.05
C PHE A 64 11.40 -7.63 -2.13
N SER A 65 12.60 -7.07 -2.02
CA SER A 65 12.83 -5.63 -2.08
C SER A 65 12.43 -5.04 -3.44
N SER A 66 12.80 -5.68 -4.55
CA SER A 66 12.47 -5.19 -5.90
C SER A 66 10.97 -5.30 -6.22
N ALA A 67 10.27 -6.31 -5.71
CA ALA A 67 8.84 -6.50 -5.94
C ALA A 67 7.97 -5.51 -5.15
N ILE A 68 8.43 -5.07 -3.95
CA ILE A 68 7.69 -4.14 -3.09
C ILE A 68 7.79 -2.70 -3.61
N THR A 69 8.93 -2.34 -4.16
CA THR A 69 9.29 -0.94 -4.45
C THR A 69 9.00 -0.49 -5.87
N ALA A 70 8.59 -1.39 -6.76
CA ALA A 70 8.41 -1.07 -8.18
C ALA A 70 7.38 0.06 -8.45
N ALA A 71 6.36 0.23 -7.60
CA ALA A 71 5.39 1.32 -7.75
C ALA A 71 4.65 1.67 -6.44
N PRO A 72 5.31 2.06 -5.35
CA PRO A 72 4.62 2.39 -4.09
C PRO A 72 3.69 3.59 -4.24
N GLN A 73 3.96 4.50 -5.17
CA GLN A 73 3.08 5.61 -5.53
C GLN A 73 1.70 5.14 -6.04
N ALA A 74 1.59 3.97 -6.65
CA ALA A 74 0.31 3.44 -7.10
C ALA A 74 -0.61 3.11 -5.92
N TYR A 75 -0.05 2.60 -4.81
CA TYR A 75 -0.80 2.37 -3.58
C TYR A 75 -1.26 3.69 -2.94
N LEU A 76 -0.42 4.74 -2.96
CA LEU A 76 -0.79 6.05 -2.47
C LEU A 76 -1.94 6.67 -3.30
N ILE A 77 -1.83 6.66 -4.63
CA ILE A 77 -2.88 7.12 -5.53
C ILE A 77 -4.18 6.37 -5.26
N ARG A 78 -4.09 5.04 -5.11
CA ARG A 78 -5.25 4.21 -4.81
C ARG A 78 -5.88 4.58 -3.47
N ALA A 79 -5.11 4.71 -2.40
CA ALA A 79 -5.59 5.08 -1.07
C ALA A 79 -6.34 6.42 -1.11
N LEU A 80 -5.77 7.43 -1.75
CA LEU A 80 -6.40 8.74 -1.92
C LEU A 80 -7.68 8.68 -2.77
N LYS A 81 -7.65 7.92 -3.88
CA LYS A 81 -8.83 7.78 -4.78
C LYS A 81 -10.00 7.07 -4.13
N HIS A 82 -9.76 6.18 -3.16
CA HIS A 82 -10.80 5.42 -2.50
C HIS A 82 -11.17 5.96 -1.10
N ALA A 83 -10.47 6.96 -0.59
CA ALA A 83 -10.79 7.62 0.67
C ALA A 83 -12.22 8.19 0.65
N GLY A 84 -13.01 7.90 1.72
CA GLY A 84 -14.39 8.37 1.82
C GLY A 84 -15.24 7.91 0.64
N GLN A 85 -15.15 6.63 0.25
CA GLN A 85 -15.86 6.06 -0.90
C GLN A 85 -15.53 6.77 -2.23
N GLY A 86 -14.31 7.28 -2.35
CA GLY A 86 -13.83 8.01 -3.53
C GLY A 86 -14.26 9.47 -3.61
N LYS A 87 -14.83 10.02 -2.55
CA LYS A 87 -15.37 11.38 -2.52
C LYS A 87 -14.53 12.37 -1.71
N PHE A 88 -13.57 11.86 -0.90
CA PHE A 88 -12.78 12.74 -0.04
C PHE A 88 -11.82 13.62 -0.84
N PHE A 89 -10.99 13.04 -1.70
CA PHE A 89 -9.99 13.77 -2.49
C PHE A 89 -10.33 13.80 -3.98
N LYS A 90 -10.00 14.93 -4.63
CA LYS A 90 -9.87 14.99 -6.09
C LYS A 90 -8.40 14.79 -6.46
N VAL A 91 -8.04 13.57 -6.87
CA VAL A 91 -6.66 13.23 -7.23
C VAL A 91 -6.45 13.55 -8.70
N VAL A 92 -5.46 14.41 -8.99
CA VAL A 92 -5.11 14.80 -10.36
C VAL A 92 -3.87 14.08 -10.84
N GLU A 93 -3.87 13.72 -12.11
CA GLU A 93 -2.74 13.02 -12.73
C GLU A 93 -1.55 13.97 -12.90
N ARG A 94 -0.42 13.60 -12.30
CA ARG A 94 0.88 14.29 -12.44
C ARG A 94 2.04 13.34 -12.70
N VAL A 95 1.84 12.03 -12.50
CA VAL A 95 2.85 11.01 -12.85
C VAL A 95 3.00 10.93 -14.35
N GLY A 96 1.87 10.90 -15.07
CA GLY A 96 1.84 10.85 -16.54
C GLY A 96 1.43 12.19 -17.20
N ILE A 97 1.73 13.33 -16.59
CA ILE A 97 1.30 14.66 -17.06
C ILE A 97 1.78 14.97 -18.48
N ASP A 98 2.94 14.43 -18.89
CA ASP A 98 3.48 14.63 -20.23
C ASP A 98 2.58 14.00 -21.31
N ASN A 99 1.95 12.85 -21.02
CA ASN A 99 1.02 12.21 -21.93
C ASN A 99 -0.25 13.05 -22.11
N ILE A 100 -0.77 13.62 -21.02
CA ILE A 100 -1.91 14.54 -21.07
C ILE A 100 -1.55 15.79 -21.89
N THR A 101 -0.35 16.32 -21.69
CA THR A 101 0.12 17.52 -22.40
C THR A 101 0.23 17.24 -23.90
N LYS A 102 0.81 16.11 -24.29
CA LYS A 102 0.90 15.66 -25.70
C LYS A 102 -0.48 15.50 -26.33
N GLU A 103 -1.40 14.81 -25.65
CA GLU A 103 -2.76 14.62 -26.15
C GLU A 103 -3.49 15.95 -26.32
N ARG A 104 -3.35 16.88 -25.37
CA ARG A 104 -3.92 18.22 -25.47
C ARG A 104 -3.32 19.05 -26.62
N GLN A 105 -2.05 18.83 -26.97
CA GLN A 105 -1.42 19.43 -28.15
C GLN A 105 -2.02 18.87 -29.44
N ILE A 106 -2.19 17.55 -29.53
CA ILE A 106 -2.83 16.89 -30.67
C ILE A 106 -4.24 17.44 -30.89
N ILE A 107 -5.05 17.50 -29.83
CA ILE A 107 -6.43 18.03 -29.90
C ILE A 107 -6.43 19.49 -30.40
N ARG A 108 -5.53 20.34 -29.90
CA ARG A 108 -5.44 21.74 -30.32
C ARG A 108 -5.05 21.87 -31.80
N SER A 109 -4.08 21.08 -32.23
CA SER A 109 -3.62 21.06 -33.64
C SER A 109 -4.75 20.61 -34.56
N THR A 110 -5.37 19.46 -34.26
CA THR A 110 -6.46 18.91 -35.05
C THR A 110 -7.64 19.88 -35.16
N ARG A 111 -8.06 20.49 -34.05
CA ARG A 111 -9.16 21.46 -34.06
C ARG A 111 -8.83 22.70 -34.87
N LYS A 112 -7.59 23.17 -34.80
CA LYS A 112 -7.13 24.28 -35.62
C LYS A 112 -7.20 23.97 -37.11
N ASP A 113 -6.73 22.78 -37.51
CA ASP A 113 -6.70 22.34 -38.91
C ASP A 113 -8.11 22.18 -39.46
N PHE A 114 -9.06 21.72 -38.66
CA PHE A 114 -10.48 21.58 -39.04
C PHE A 114 -11.34 22.81 -38.69
N LYS A 115 -10.73 23.93 -38.29
CA LYS A 115 -11.39 25.21 -37.94
C LYS A 115 -12.48 25.06 -36.88
N GLU A 116 -12.32 24.13 -35.96
CA GLU A 116 -13.20 23.98 -34.80
C GLU A 116 -12.96 25.09 -33.78
N SER A 117 -14.02 25.75 -33.31
CA SER A 117 -13.95 26.83 -32.33
C SER A 117 -13.86 26.37 -30.89
N GLN A 118 -14.17 25.11 -30.59
CA GLN A 118 -14.21 24.58 -29.24
C GLN A 118 -12.80 24.53 -28.62
N LYS A 119 -12.63 25.16 -27.46
CA LYS A 119 -11.37 25.18 -26.69
C LYS A 119 -11.39 24.11 -25.60
N LEU A 120 -10.20 23.57 -25.29
CA LEU A 120 -10.04 22.73 -24.10
C LEU A 120 -10.14 23.60 -22.85
N GLY A 121 -10.90 23.12 -21.86
CA GLY A 121 -10.91 23.72 -20.54
C GLY A 121 -9.55 23.63 -19.83
N PRO A 122 -9.34 24.38 -18.73
CA PRO A 122 -8.12 24.27 -17.92
C PRO A 122 -8.03 22.90 -17.25
N LEU A 123 -6.80 22.47 -16.96
CA LEU A 123 -6.57 21.36 -16.04
C LEU A 123 -6.87 21.83 -14.61
N LEU A 124 -7.30 20.90 -13.76
CA LEU A 124 -7.47 21.18 -12.34
C LEU A 124 -6.12 21.52 -11.71
N PHE A 125 -6.10 22.59 -10.91
CA PHE A 125 -4.96 22.92 -10.08
C PHE A 125 -5.00 22.13 -8.78
N ALA A 126 -3.87 21.52 -8.41
CA ALA A 126 -3.73 20.91 -7.10
C ALA A 126 -3.43 21.98 -6.06
N GLY A 127 -4.18 22.01 -4.97
CA GLY A 127 -3.85 22.84 -3.82
C GLY A 127 -2.82 22.20 -2.91
N LEU A 128 -2.71 20.87 -2.98
CA LEU A 128 -1.82 20.05 -2.15
C LEU A 128 -0.98 19.11 -3.01
N ILE A 129 0.27 18.90 -2.60
CA ILE A 129 1.13 17.83 -3.09
C ILE A 129 1.32 16.83 -1.97
N MET A 130 1.11 15.54 -2.28
CA MET A 130 1.47 14.45 -1.37
C MET A 130 2.73 13.77 -1.82
N GLN A 131 3.68 13.63 -0.90
CA GLN A 131 5.00 13.05 -1.16
C GLN A 131 5.54 12.35 0.08
N GLY A 132 6.48 11.44 -0.11
CA GLY A 132 7.05 10.66 0.98
C GLY A 132 7.71 9.39 0.47
N GLY A 133 7.56 8.30 1.21
CA GLY A 133 8.10 7.01 0.79
C GLY A 133 8.28 6.04 1.94
N VAL A 134 8.87 4.90 1.62
CA VAL A 134 9.35 3.93 2.60
C VAL A 134 10.67 4.44 3.12
N VAL A 135 10.73 4.80 4.41
CA VAL A 135 11.92 5.41 5.02
C VAL A 135 12.74 4.41 5.80
N ASP A 136 12.14 3.30 6.20
CA ASP A 136 12.82 2.24 6.92
C ASP A 136 12.20 0.87 6.63
N TYR A 137 13.05 -0.14 6.53
CA TYR A 137 12.67 -1.54 6.42
C TYR A 137 13.70 -2.40 7.16
N GLU A 138 13.26 -3.00 8.26
CA GLU A 138 14.09 -3.85 9.11
C GLU A 138 13.59 -5.29 9.09
N THR A 139 14.55 -6.22 9.07
CA THR A 139 14.31 -7.65 9.24
C THR A 139 15.07 -8.13 10.46
N ASN A 140 14.36 -8.62 11.45
CA ASN A 140 14.93 -9.20 12.67
C ASN A 140 14.62 -10.69 12.76
N LEU A 141 15.66 -11.52 12.73
CA LEU A 141 15.55 -12.94 13.03
C LEU A 141 15.62 -13.13 14.55
N LYS A 142 14.51 -13.53 15.16
CA LYS A 142 14.45 -13.89 16.58
C LYS A 142 14.50 -15.40 16.71
N THR A 143 15.63 -15.97 17.10
CA THR A 143 15.76 -17.40 17.45
C THR A 143 15.20 -17.62 18.85
N GLY A 144 14.32 -18.63 18.96
CA GLY A 144 13.52 -19.02 20.11
C GLY A 144 14.06 -18.72 21.52
N GLY A 145 13.70 -17.55 22.03
CA GLY A 145 13.77 -17.16 23.43
C GLY A 145 12.37 -17.18 24.06
N VAL A 146 12.25 -16.78 25.29
CA VAL A 146 11.13 -16.84 26.24
C VAL A 146 9.69 -16.72 25.67
N GLY A 147 9.51 -16.10 24.52
CA GLY A 147 8.19 -15.98 23.85
C GLY A 147 7.61 -17.31 23.34
N ALA A 148 8.46 -18.31 23.05
CA ALA A 148 8.01 -19.62 22.58
C ALA A 148 7.25 -20.43 23.66
N ARG A 149 7.49 -20.18 24.94
CA ARG A 149 6.80 -20.84 26.04
C ARG A 149 5.38 -20.37 26.24
N THR A 150 5.10 -19.11 25.94
CA THR A 150 3.75 -18.50 26.15
C THR A 150 2.77 -18.94 25.07
N LEU A 151 3.25 -19.37 23.90
CA LEU A 151 2.42 -19.79 22.78
C LEU A 151 2.35 -21.31 22.59
N GLY A 152 2.88 -22.13 23.53
CA GLY A 152 2.85 -23.60 23.46
C GLY A 152 3.64 -24.19 22.29
N ILE A 153 4.55 -23.43 21.68
CA ILE A 153 5.30 -23.81 20.47
C ILE A 153 6.66 -24.39 20.90
N GLY A 154 6.95 -25.63 20.48
CA GLY A 154 8.18 -26.34 20.83
C GLY A 154 9.45 -25.61 20.38
N ALA A 155 10.58 -25.91 21.05
CA ALA A 155 11.86 -25.17 21.04
C ALA A 155 12.61 -25.03 19.70
N SER A 156 12.04 -25.45 18.58
CA SER A 156 12.72 -25.46 17.26
C SER A 156 12.13 -24.51 16.22
N ARG A 157 11.28 -23.53 16.61
CA ARG A 157 10.68 -22.57 15.67
C ARG A 157 11.46 -21.27 15.66
N GLN A 158 11.82 -20.82 14.46
CA GLN A 158 12.42 -19.52 14.22
C GLN A 158 11.31 -18.51 13.89
N PHE A 159 11.39 -17.33 14.51
CA PHE A 159 10.50 -16.20 14.21
C PHE A 159 11.27 -15.14 13.44
N ARG A 160 10.64 -14.60 12.42
CA ARG A 160 11.14 -13.45 11.70
C ARG A 160 10.13 -12.30 11.89
N GLU A 161 10.62 -11.16 12.30
CA GLU A 161 9.86 -9.92 12.41
C GLU A 161 10.38 -8.95 11.37
N ASP A 162 9.54 -8.58 10.42
CA ASP A 162 9.83 -7.53 9.46
C ASP A 162 9.07 -6.26 9.86
N THR A 163 9.71 -5.12 9.73
CA THR A 163 9.13 -3.81 10.04
C THR A 163 9.27 -2.91 8.83
N VAL A 164 8.17 -2.30 8.38
CA VAL A 164 8.16 -1.29 7.32
C VAL A 164 7.67 0.03 7.88
N THR A 165 8.41 1.11 7.63
CA THR A 165 8.03 2.47 8.06
C THR A 165 7.82 3.36 6.83
N VAL A 166 6.67 4.02 6.79
CA VAL A 166 6.24 4.91 5.72
C VAL A 166 6.11 6.33 6.27
N SER A 167 6.71 7.30 5.60
CA SER A 167 6.49 8.73 5.83
C SER A 167 5.62 9.30 4.72
N LEU A 168 4.61 10.11 5.07
CA LEU A 168 3.74 10.84 4.16
C LEU A 168 3.66 12.30 4.56
N ARG A 169 4.02 13.20 3.64
CA ARG A 169 3.96 14.66 3.82
C ARG A 169 2.93 15.27 2.90
N THR A 170 2.14 16.18 3.45
CA THR A 170 1.19 17.02 2.70
C THR A 170 1.73 18.44 2.63
N VAL A 171 2.00 18.91 1.43
CA VAL A 171 2.64 20.20 1.17
C VAL A 171 1.65 21.13 0.48
N SER A 172 1.54 22.37 0.98
CA SER A 172 0.76 23.42 0.35
C SER A 172 1.44 23.90 -0.93
N VAL A 173 0.75 23.85 -2.05
CA VAL A 173 1.25 24.41 -3.31
C VAL A 173 1.35 25.95 -3.24
N LEU A 174 0.48 26.59 -2.46
CA LEU A 174 0.44 28.04 -2.34
C LEU A 174 1.65 28.60 -1.60
N THR A 175 2.06 27.93 -0.50
CA THR A 175 3.10 28.47 0.41
C THR A 175 4.38 27.66 0.40
N GLY A 176 4.36 26.42 -0.11
CA GLY A 176 5.47 25.48 0.01
C GLY A 176 5.63 24.87 1.42
N GLU A 177 4.72 25.20 2.35
CA GLU A 177 4.75 24.70 3.73
C GLU A 177 4.35 23.23 3.78
N ILE A 178 5.06 22.45 4.61
CA ILE A 178 4.62 21.09 4.98
C ILE A 178 3.53 21.26 6.04
N LEU A 179 2.28 21.04 5.62
CA LEU A 179 1.13 21.20 6.52
C LEU A 179 0.99 20.04 7.49
N ILE A 180 1.21 18.82 7.03
CA ILE A 180 1.08 17.58 7.80
C ILE A 180 2.23 16.65 7.43
N GLU A 181 2.78 15.97 8.43
CA GLU A 181 3.73 14.86 8.24
C GLU A 181 3.29 13.71 9.14
N VAL A 182 3.15 12.53 8.56
CA VAL A 182 2.73 11.33 9.27
C VAL A 182 3.74 10.23 9.04
N LEU A 183 4.16 9.59 10.14
CA LEU A 183 5.04 8.42 10.11
C LEU A 183 4.26 7.21 10.63
N VAL A 184 4.19 6.15 9.81
CA VAL A 184 3.48 4.91 10.14
C VAL A 184 4.43 3.74 10.07
N THR A 185 4.45 2.92 11.11
CA THR A 185 5.23 1.68 11.16
C THR A 185 4.29 0.48 11.24
N LYS A 186 4.44 -0.47 10.33
CA LYS A 186 3.75 -1.76 10.32
C LYS A 186 4.76 -2.88 10.59
N ARG A 187 4.41 -3.78 11.51
CA ARG A 187 5.19 -4.98 11.84
C ARG A 187 4.52 -6.21 11.25
N ILE A 188 5.33 -7.10 10.70
CA ILE A 188 4.90 -8.38 10.13
C ILE A 188 5.67 -9.47 10.86
N LEU A 189 4.95 -10.41 11.45
CA LEU A 189 5.54 -11.56 12.11
C LEU A 189 5.43 -12.78 11.18
N SER A 190 6.57 -13.41 10.88
CA SER A 190 6.65 -14.64 10.10
C SER A 190 7.11 -15.78 10.99
N VAL A 191 6.40 -16.92 10.95
CA VAL A 191 6.74 -18.13 11.70
C VAL A 191 7.26 -19.17 10.75
N GLY A 192 8.54 -19.58 10.92
CA GLY A 192 9.14 -20.69 10.18
C GLY A 192 8.84 -22.01 10.86
N THR A 193 8.27 -22.99 10.15
CA THR A 193 8.26 -24.39 10.55
C THR A 193 9.49 -25.07 9.93
N SER A 194 10.21 -25.90 10.67
CA SER A 194 11.37 -26.64 10.19
C SER A 194 11.05 -27.44 8.91
N GLY A 195 11.46 -26.90 7.76
CA GLY A 195 11.15 -27.41 6.42
C GLY A 195 10.80 -26.29 5.46
N ASP A 196 11.68 -25.36 5.27
CA ASP A 196 11.80 -24.40 4.15
C ASP A 196 10.63 -23.45 3.80
N PHE A 197 9.56 -23.34 4.59
CA PHE A 197 8.48 -22.37 4.33
C PHE A 197 8.18 -21.51 5.56
N PHE A 198 8.34 -20.19 5.41
CA PHE A 198 7.88 -19.19 6.41
C PHE A 198 6.40 -18.90 6.19
N ARG A 199 5.59 -18.99 7.25
CA ARG A 199 4.22 -18.50 7.27
C ARG A 199 4.19 -17.14 7.98
N PHE A 200 3.54 -16.17 7.39
CA PHE A 200 3.39 -14.84 7.95
C PHE A 200 2.13 -14.79 8.83
N VAL A 201 2.28 -14.27 10.03
CA VAL A 201 1.20 -14.06 10.99
C VAL A 201 1.22 -12.60 11.42
N GLU A 202 0.09 -11.93 11.35
CA GLU A 202 -0.03 -10.55 11.80
C GLU A 202 0.06 -10.49 13.33
N ALA A 203 0.98 -9.68 13.89
CA ALA A 203 1.07 -9.38 15.30
C ALA A 203 0.34 -8.06 15.59
N GLY A 204 -0.98 -8.09 15.61
CA GLY A 204 -1.79 -7.04 16.22
C GLY A 204 -1.79 -7.17 17.74
N THR A 205 -2.15 -6.10 18.45
CA THR A 205 -2.19 -5.99 19.93
C THR A 205 -3.24 -6.90 20.62
N GLN A 206 -3.85 -7.83 19.94
CA GLN A 206 -4.79 -8.81 20.52
C GLN A 206 -4.28 -10.23 20.35
N LEU A 207 -4.48 -11.04 21.40
CA LEU A 207 -4.22 -12.48 21.41
C LEU A 207 -4.84 -13.10 20.14
N VAL A 208 -4.00 -13.66 19.29
CA VAL A 208 -4.44 -14.46 18.15
C VAL A 208 -4.83 -15.83 18.69
N GLU A 209 -6.10 -16.10 18.83
CA GLU A 209 -6.59 -17.47 18.88
C GLU A 209 -6.30 -18.12 17.53
N MET A 210 -5.37 -19.06 17.53
CA MET A 210 -5.05 -19.87 16.35
C MET A 210 -6.16 -20.91 16.16
N GLU A 211 -7.27 -20.50 15.56
CA GLU A 211 -8.12 -21.48 14.88
C GLU A 211 -7.40 -21.94 13.60
N ALA A 212 -7.38 -23.27 13.40
CA ALA A 212 -6.81 -23.92 12.22
C ALA A 212 -7.68 -23.65 10.97
N GLY A 213 -7.76 -22.39 10.56
CA GLY A 213 -8.37 -21.91 9.33
C GLY A 213 -7.31 -21.20 8.50
N LEU A 214 -7.32 -21.39 7.20
CA LEU A 214 -6.43 -20.83 6.20
C LEU A 214 -5.95 -19.42 6.57
N THR A 215 -4.79 -19.30 7.19
CA THR A 215 -4.13 -18.02 7.42
C THR A 215 -3.69 -17.47 6.07
N GLU A 216 -4.30 -16.37 5.62
CA GLU A 216 -3.76 -15.60 4.50
C GLU A 216 -2.36 -15.14 4.89
N ASN A 217 -1.37 -15.58 4.12
CA ASN A 217 0.00 -15.12 4.29
C ASN A 217 0.04 -13.63 3.93
N GLU A 218 0.14 -12.76 4.91
CA GLU A 218 0.33 -11.34 4.66
C GLU A 218 1.71 -11.12 4.05
N SER A 219 1.73 -10.79 2.76
CA SER A 219 2.97 -10.47 2.08
C SER A 219 3.45 -9.07 2.50
N SER A 220 4.76 -8.82 2.39
CA SER A 220 5.35 -7.49 2.60
C SER A 220 4.66 -6.40 1.75
N ALA A 221 4.13 -6.77 0.58
CA ALA A 221 3.34 -5.86 -0.27
C ALA A 221 2.00 -5.46 0.36
N ILE A 222 1.33 -6.39 1.05
CA ILE A 222 0.08 -6.11 1.77
C ILE A 222 0.36 -5.19 2.95
N ALA A 223 1.43 -5.45 3.71
CA ALA A 223 1.82 -4.62 4.85
C ALA A 223 2.21 -3.19 4.42
N LEU A 224 2.97 -3.04 3.34
CA LEU A 224 3.28 -1.73 2.78
C LEU A 224 2.01 -0.98 2.37
N ARG A 225 1.10 -1.66 1.71
CA ARG A 225 -0.17 -1.09 1.30
C ARG A 225 -1.00 -0.61 2.49
N GLU A 226 -1.12 -1.42 3.54
CA GLU A 226 -1.82 -1.06 4.77
C GLU A 226 -1.14 0.12 5.49
N ALA A 227 0.19 0.16 5.55
CA ALA A 227 0.93 1.28 6.11
C ALA A 227 0.65 2.59 5.35
N ILE A 228 0.59 2.56 4.02
CA ILE A 228 0.25 3.72 3.18
C ILE A 228 -1.20 4.15 3.41
N GLU A 229 -2.15 3.21 3.41
CA GLU A 229 -3.57 3.49 3.66
C GLU A 229 -3.78 4.10 5.05
N THR A 230 -3.07 3.59 6.06
CA THR A 230 -3.07 4.14 7.43
C THR A 230 -2.46 5.56 7.46
N ALA A 231 -1.38 5.80 6.72
CA ALA A 231 -0.78 7.12 6.64
C ALA A 231 -1.75 8.15 6.03
N VAL A 232 -2.47 7.78 4.97
CA VAL A 232 -3.52 8.64 4.38
C VAL A 232 -4.65 8.89 5.37
N TYR A 233 -5.13 7.85 6.07
CA TYR A 233 -6.16 8.00 7.08
C TYR A 233 -5.74 8.97 8.21
N LYS A 234 -4.52 8.80 8.73
CA LYS A 234 -3.96 9.68 9.77
C LYS A 234 -3.79 11.11 9.28
N THR A 235 -3.34 11.30 8.04
CA THR A 235 -3.28 12.62 7.39
C THR A 235 -4.66 13.29 7.37
N VAL A 236 -5.72 12.55 7.03
CA VAL A 236 -7.09 13.08 7.03
C VAL A 236 -7.52 13.48 8.43
N MET A 237 -7.27 12.63 9.43
CA MET A 237 -7.68 12.91 10.80
C MET A 237 -6.92 14.11 11.39
N GLU A 238 -5.60 14.19 11.21
CA GLU A 238 -4.80 15.32 11.65
C GLU A 238 -5.21 16.63 10.98
N GLY A 239 -5.48 16.58 9.66
CA GLY A 239 -5.94 17.76 8.94
C GLY A 239 -7.31 18.24 9.39
N LYS A 240 -8.21 17.34 9.80
CA LYS A 240 -9.47 17.70 10.46
C LYS A 240 -9.22 18.40 11.79
N GLU A 241 -8.37 17.83 12.66
CA GLU A 241 -8.06 18.40 13.98
C GLU A 241 -7.43 19.78 13.86
N ARG A 242 -6.61 20.00 12.83
CA ARG A 242 -5.94 21.27 12.57
C ARG A 242 -6.79 22.26 11.73
N GLY A 243 -8.00 21.87 11.35
CA GLY A 243 -8.94 22.72 10.64
C GLY A 243 -8.62 22.94 9.15
N PHE A 244 -7.83 22.08 8.52
CA PHE A 244 -7.53 22.19 7.08
C PHE A 244 -8.71 21.75 6.21
N TRP A 245 -9.58 20.92 6.75
CA TRP A 245 -10.87 20.54 6.15
C TRP A 245 -11.91 20.22 7.21
N VAL A 246 -13.16 20.43 6.85
CA VAL A 246 -14.33 20.17 7.69
C VAL A 246 -15.11 19.01 7.08
N PHE A 247 -15.61 18.11 7.92
CA PHE A 247 -16.48 17.02 7.50
C PHE A 247 -17.93 17.51 7.42
N GLN A 248 -18.69 16.98 6.46
CA GLN A 248 -20.13 17.17 6.35
C GLN A 248 -20.88 16.44 7.46
#